data_0adaef1fbcd98992d41f16e671aae83c
#
_entry.id   0adaef1fbcd98992d41f16e671aae83c
#
_cell.length_a   1.000
_cell.length_b   1.000
_cell.length_c   1.000
_cell.angle_alpha   90.00
_cell.angle_beta   90.00
_cell.angle_gamma   90.00
#
_symmetry.space_group_name_H-M   'P 1'
#
loop_
_entity.id
_entity.type
_entity.pdbx_description
1 polymer ?
#
loop_
_entity_poly.entity_id
_entity_poly.type
_entity_poly.pdbx_seq_one_letter_code
_entity_poly.pdbx_strand_id
1 'polypeptide(L)'
;MQADYVIVGAGSAGCAMAYRLAEAGESVLVIEHGGTDAGPFIQMPAALSYPMNMKRYDWGYTSEPEPHLGGRQLACPRGKVVGGSSSINGMVYVRGRSE
;
A
#
# COMPACT_ATOMS: atom_id res chain seq x y z
N MET A 1 -21.25 15.89 0.53
CA MET A 1 -19.84 16.24 0.66
C MET A 1 -19.35 16.69 -0.71
N GLN A 2 -18.64 17.80 -0.79
CA GLN A 2 -18.12 18.35 -2.03
C GLN A 2 -16.62 18.61 -1.85
N ALA A 3 -15.81 18.25 -2.84
CA ALA A 3 -14.38 18.47 -2.84
C ALA A 3 -13.92 18.84 -4.25
N ASP A 4 -12.84 19.59 -4.36
CA ASP A 4 -12.25 19.98 -5.65
C ASP A 4 -11.60 18.78 -6.33
N TYR A 5 -11.01 17.89 -5.52
CA TYR A 5 -10.37 16.66 -5.98
C TYR A 5 -10.82 15.45 -5.18
N VAL A 6 -11.03 14.34 -5.87
CA VAL A 6 -11.30 13.03 -5.26
C VAL A 6 -10.16 12.08 -5.64
N ILE A 7 -9.47 11.55 -4.64
CA ILE A 7 -8.38 10.59 -4.81
C ILE A 7 -8.88 9.22 -4.36
N VAL A 8 -8.81 8.24 -5.24
CA VAL A 8 -9.17 6.85 -4.93
C VAL A 8 -7.92 6.07 -4.59
N GLY A 9 -7.82 5.68 -3.32
CA GLY A 9 -6.70 4.96 -2.75
C GLY A 9 -5.73 5.86 -1.97
N ALA A 10 -5.54 5.56 -0.69
CA ALA A 10 -4.58 6.21 0.19
C ALA A 10 -3.23 5.46 0.23
N GLY A 11 -2.77 4.98 -0.91
CA GLY A 11 -1.42 4.43 -1.09
C GLY A 11 -0.38 5.53 -1.22
N SER A 12 0.88 5.16 -1.51
CA SER A 12 2.01 6.10 -1.60
C SER A 12 1.75 7.25 -2.56
N ALA A 13 1.23 6.96 -3.75
CA ALA A 13 0.92 7.97 -4.77
C ALA A 13 -0.24 8.87 -4.34
N GLY A 14 -1.34 8.27 -3.84
CA GLY A 14 -2.52 9.01 -3.39
C GLY A 14 -2.21 9.94 -2.22
N CYS A 15 -1.44 9.48 -1.25
CA CYS A 15 -1.01 10.30 -0.12
C CYS A 15 -0.12 11.46 -0.55
N ALA A 16 0.83 11.23 -1.46
CA ALA A 16 1.69 12.29 -1.98
C ALA A 16 0.89 13.36 -2.75
N MET A 17 -0.08 12.92 -3.57
CA MET A 17 -0.96 13.81 -4.31
C MET A 17 -1.87 14.61 -3.37
N ALA A 18 -2.48 13.92 -2.38
CA ALA A 18 -3.33 14.58 -1.39
C ALA A 18 -2.58 15.66 -0.61
N TYR A 19 -1.36 15.38 -0.21
CA TYR A 19 -0.51 16.37 0.47
C TYR A 19 -0.27 17.61 -0.39
N ARG A 20 0.13 17.41 -1.64
CA ARG A 20 0.46 18.54 -2.54
C ARG A 20 -0.75 19.39 -2.91
N LEU A 21 -1.90 18.78 -3.14
CA LEU A 21 -3.13 19.50 -3.43
C LEU A 21 -3.62 20.28 -2.22
N ALA A 22 -3.59 19.67 -1.04
CA ALA A 22 -3.96 20.35 0.19
C ALA A 22 -3.00 21.50 0.54
N GLU A 23 -1.70 21.32 0.30
CA GLU A 23 -0.70 22.39 0.44
C GLU A 23 -0.98 23.57 -0.51
N ALA A 24 -1.52 23.30 -1.69
CA ALA A 24 -1.94 24.33 -2.66
C ALA A 24 -3.27 25.01 -2.29
N GLY A 25 -3.93 24.60 -1.21
CA GLY A 25 -5.19 25.18 -0.74
C GLY A 25 -6.45 24.53 -1.31
N GLU A 26 -6.31 23.43 -2.04
CA GLU A 26 -7.43 22.70 -2.62
C GLU A 26 -8.13 21.80 -1.57
N SER A 27 -9.43 21.62 -1.72
CA SER A 27 -10.16 20.65 -0.91
C SER A 27 -10.04 19.25 -1.52
N VAL A 28 -9.55 18.29 -0.74
CA VAL A 28 -9.26 16.93 -1.21
C VAL A 28 -10.03 15.90 -0.41
N LEU A 29 -10.75 15.03 -1.11
CA LEU A 29 -11.37 13.83 -0.55
C LEU A 29 -10.57 12.60 -0.95
N VAL A 30 -10.06 11.87 0.04
CA VAL A 30 -9.37 10.59 -0.19
C VAL A 30 -10.30 9.45 0.20
N ILE A 31 -10.50 8.51 -0.70
CA ILE A 31 -11.33 7.32 -0.50
C ILE A 31 -10.41 6.11 -0.44
N GLU A 32 -10.38 5.42 0.70
CA GLU A 32 -9.59 4.20 0.92
C GLU A 32 -10.51 3.04 1.30
N HIS A 33 -10.30 1.88 0.69
CA HIS A 33 -11.07 0.68 1.00
C HIS A 33 -10.62 0.00 2.29
N GLY A 34 -9.32 0.03 2.56
CA GLY A 34 -8.74 -0.59 3.75
C GLY A 34 -8.98 0.22 5.02
N GLY A 35 -8.61 -0.38 6.14
CA GLY A 35 -8.70 0.27 7.45
C GLY A 35 -7.47 1.12 7.77
N THR A 36 -7.39 1.51 9.03
CA THR A 36 -6.24 2.27 9.56
C THR A 36 -4.97 1.41 9.63
N ASP A 37 -3.83 2.06 9.48
CA ASP A 37 -2.49 1.50 9.67
C ASP A 37 -2.04 1.53 11.16
N ALA A 38 -2.86 2.00 12.07
CA ALA A 38 -2.54 2.18 13.50
C ALA A 38 -2.46 0.88 14.31
N GLY A 39 -2.46 -0.29 13.66
CA GLY A 39 -2.35 -1.58 14.34
C GLY A 39 -0.91 -1.98 14.69
N PRO A 40 -0.71 -2.81 15.74
CA PRO A 40 0.63 -3.22 16.17
C PRO A 40 1.40 -3.98 15.09
N PHE A 41 0.73 -4.76 14.25
CA PHE A 41 1.37 -5.52 13.18
C PHE A 41 1.95 -4.65 12.07
N ILE A 42 1.45 -3.44 11.87
CA ILE A 42 1.98 -2.48 10.90
C ILE A 42 3.04 -1.59 11.56
N GLN A 43 2.78 -1.14 12.78
CA GLN A 43 3.68 -0.21 13.48
C GLN A 43 4.94 -0.88 14.03
N MET A 44 4.96 -2.20 14.14
CA MET A 44 6.09 -2.97 14.67
C MET A 44 6.95 -3.52 13.52
N PRO A 45 8.17 -3.02 13.30
CA PRO A 45 9.06 -3.52 12.23
C PRO A 45 9.34 -5.02 12.28
N ALA A 46 9.47 -5.60 13.48
CA ALA A 46 9.70 -7.04 13.67
C ALA A 46 8.52 -7.91 13.19
N ALA A 47 7.34 -7.33 13.02
CA ALA A 47 6.14 -8.05 12.57
C ALA A 47 5.94 -7.98 11.05
N LEU A 48 6.91 -7.53 10.27
CA LEU A 48 6.78 -7.20 8.83
C LEU A 48 6.15 -8.31 7.97
N SER A 49 6.34 -9.56 8.31
CA SER A 49 5.78 -10.68 7.55
C SER A 49 4.29 -10.96 7.85
N TYR A 50 3.77 -10.47 8.97
CA TYR A 50 2.39 -10.73 9.36
C TYR A 50 1.37 -9.99 8.49
N PRO A 51 1.46 -8.66 8.28
CA PRO A 51 0.49 -7.93 7.47
C PRO A 51 0.37 -8.46 6.04
N MET A 52 1.47 -8.91 5.45
CA MET A 52 1.50 -9.47 4.08
C MET A 52 0.66 -10.75 3.93
N ASN A 53 0.35 -11.43 5.04
CA ASN A 53 -0.42 -12.67 5.06
C ASN A 53 -1.78 -12.55 5.74
N MET A 54 -2.15 -11.33 6.17
CA MET A 54 -3.41 -11.07 6.85
C MET A 54 -4.44 -10.48 5.90
N LYS A 55 -5.59 -11.14 5.72
CA LYS A 55 -6.71 -10.65 4.91
C LYS A 55 -7.19 -9.24 5.26
N ARG A 56 -6.91 -8.80 6.48
CA ARG A 56 -7.22 -7.44 6.94
C ARG A 56 -6.40 -6.38 6.19
N TYR A 57 -5.13 -6.69 5.90
CA TYR A 57 -4.15 -5.74 5.37
C TYR A 57 -3.69 -6.06 3.94
N ASP A 58 -4.05 -7.22 3.42
CA ASP A 58 -3.63 -7.70 2.11
C ASP A 58 -4.84 -8.10 1.26
N TRP A 59 -4.81 -7.75 -0.02
CA TRP A 59 -5.82 -8.14 -0.98
C TRP A 59 -5.82 -9.64 -1.30
N GLY A 60 -4.72 -10.33 -1.04
CA GLY A 60 -4.59 -11.77 -1.24
C GLY A 60 -4.45 -12.19 -2.71
N TYR A 61 -3.86 -11.34 -3.54
CA TYR A 61 -3.63 -11.70 -4.94
C TYR A 61 -2.57 -12.79 -5.07
N THR A 62 -2.76 -13.66 -6.07
CA THR A 62 -1.78 -14.65 -6.50
C THR A 62 -1.53 -14.51 -8.01
N SER A 63 -0.33 -14.87 -8.46
CA SER A 63 -0.03 -14.92 -9.88
C SER A 63 -0.79 -16.05 -10.56
N GLU A 64 -0.89 -15.99 -11.88
CA GLU A 64 -1.17 -17.17 -12.69
C GLU A 64 -0.05 -18.21 -12.49
N PRO A 65 -0.32 -19.50 -12.80
CA PRO A 65 0.73 -20.53 -12.76
C PRO A 65 1.91 -20.16 -13.67
N GLU A 66 3.11 -20.14 -13.08
CA GLU A 66 4.34 -19.79 -13.81
C GLU A 66 5.01 -21.02 -14.42
N PRO A 67 5.02 -21.16 -15.75
CA PRO A 67 5.59 -22.35 -16.41
C PRO A 67 7.07 -22.56 -16.10
N HIS A 68 7.84 -21.46 -15.99
CA HIS A 68 9.29 -21.52 -15.70
C HIS A 68 9.61 -21.77 -14.23
N LEU A 69 8.61 -21.79 -13.36
CA LEU A 69 8.73 -22.10 -11.94
C LEU A 69 8.01 -23.39 -11.56
N GLY A 70 7.88 -24.33 -12.51
CA GLY A 70 7.20 -25.61 -12.26
C GLY A 70 5.69 -25.47 -12.04
N GLY A 71 5.05 -24.48 -12.63
CA GLY A 71 3.62 -24.22 -12.49
C GLY A 71 3.20 -23.61 -11.16
N ARG A 72 4.13 -23.11 -10.34
CA ARG A 72 3.82 -22.48 -9.06
C ARG A 72 3.08 -21.16 -9.24
N GLN A 73 2.14 -20.91 -8.37
CA GLN A 73 1.53 -19.60 -8.18
C GLN A 73 2.24 -18.89 -7.03
N LEU A 74 2.56 -17.61 -7.24
CA LEU A 74 3.24 -16.79 -6.25
C LEU A 74 2.25 -15.85 -5.60
N ALA A 75 2.35 -15.69 -4.28
CA ALA A 75 1.62 -14.65 -3.56
C ALA A 75 2.12 -13.27 -4.01
N CYS A 76 1.18 -12.38 -4.29
CA CYS A 76 1.45 -11.00 -4.70
C CYS A 76 0.82 -10.03 -3.69
N PRO A 77 1.40 -9.87 -2.49
CA PRO A 77 0.83 -9.01 -1.46
C PRO A 77 0.65 -7.57 -1.96
N ARG A 78 -0.53 -7.01 -1.73
CA ARG A 78 -0.86 -5.61 -2.00
C ARG A 78 -1.67 -5.06 -0.84
N GLY A 79 -1.23 -3.94 -0.30
CA GLY A 79 -1.82 -3.34 0.89
C GLY A 79 -3.27 -2.90 0.69
N LYS A 80 -4.13 -3.35 1.59
CA LYS A 80 -5.51 -2.95 1.75
C LYS A 80 -5.66 -2.20 3.06
N VAL A 81 -5.04 -1.03 3.11
CA VAL A 81 -4.88 -0.24 4.34
C VAL A 81 -4.44 1.17 3.96
N VAL A 82 -4.67 2.14 4.84
CA VAL A 82 -4.07 3.48 4.69
C VAL A 82 -2.55 3.36 4.56
N GLY A 83 -1.98 4.00 3.55
CA GLY A 83 -0.58 3.83 3.13
C GLY A 83 -0.39 2.78 2.04
N GLY A 84 -1.40 1.93 1.77
CA GLY A 84 -1.34 0.91 0.74
C GLY A 84 -0.21 -0.08 0.96
N SER A 85 0.46 -0.48 -0.11
CA SER A 85 1.58 -1.44 -0.04
C SER A 85 2.80 -0.91 0.70
N SER A 86 2.95 0.42 0.88
CA SER A 86 4.03 0.97 1.70
C SER A 86 3.84 0.68 3.19
N SER A 87 2.62 0.41 3.64
CA SER A 87 2.33 0.02 5.03
C SER A 87 2.61 -1.45 5.34
N ILE A 88 2.76 -2.29 4.31
CA ILE A 88 3.02 -3.74 4.46
C ILE A 88 4.29 -4.20 3.72
N ASN A 89 5.14 -3.30 3.27
CA ASN A 89 6.35 -3.65 2.52
C ASN A 89 7.43 -4.30 3.40
N GLY A 90 8.44 -4.89 2.76
CA GLY A 90 9.56 -5.53 3.45
C GLY A 90 10.61 -4.57 4.01
N MET A 91 10.38 -3.26 3.99
CA MET A 91 11.25 -2.21 4.53
C MET A 91 12.69 -2.22 4.01
N VAL A 92 12.88 -2.70 2.79
CA VAL A 92 14.19 -2.65 2.12
C VAL A 92 14.37 -1.30 1.46
N TYR A 93 15.40 -0.57 1.85
CA TYR A 93 15.77 0.69 1.24
C TYR A 93 17.09 0.56 0.49
N VAL A 94 17.04 0.71 -0.81
CA VAL A 94 18.21 0.67 -1.69
C VAL A 94 18.18 1.90 -2.61
N ARG A 95 19.21 2.72 -2.54
CA ARG A 95 19.37 3.80 -3.51
C ARG A 95 19.77 3.25 -4.86
N GLY A 96 19.23 3.85 -5.91
CA GLY A 96 19.72 3.63 -7.25
C GLY A 96 21.20 4.02 -7.37
N ARG A 97 21.92 3.37 -8.29
CA ARG A 97 23.29 3.71 -8.60
C ARG A 97 23.35 5.12 -9.21
N SER A 98 24.20 5.98 -8.65
CA SER A 98 24.52 7.26 -9.28
C SER A 98 25.59 6.99 -10.35
N GLU A 99 25.23 7.12 -11.59
CA GLU A 99 26.19 7.23 -12.69
C GLU A 99 26.35 8.67 -13.11
#